data_8d122d683adf004f82c8102961082657
#
_entry.id   8d122d683adf004f82c8102961082657
#
_cell.length_a   1.000
_cell.length_b   1.000
_cell.length_c   1.000
_cell.angle_alpha   90.00
_cell.angle_beta   90.00
_cell.angle_gamma   90.00
#
_symmetry.space_group_name_H-M   'P 1'
#
loop_
_entity.id
_entity.type
_entity.pdbx_description
1 polymer ?
#
loop_
_entity_poly.entity_id
_entity_poly.type
_entity_poly.pdbx_seq_one_letter_code
_entity_poly.pdbx_strand_id
1 'polypeptide(L)'
;MQLTPLDVNSFDISDPEFWVTPREYRESAFASLRREAPIKFFKEMPLANFPVGPGYYALTKHEDIWAVSRNPELWCSGQGSNITTLTPELNEFFGSMIAMDDPKHFRLRSIVSKGFTPKEIARVEGYVTAKARTLVVLCLSNTPTTSLILSRSLPRRFRWKSSAT
;
A
#
# COMPACT_ATOMS: atom_id res chain seq x y z
N MET A 1 2.96 7.67 23.21
CA MET A 1 3.12 6.19 23.20
C MET A 1 4.57 5.89 23.49
N GLN A 2 4.87 5.13 24.54
CA GLN A 2 6.24 4.77 24.89
C GLN A 2 6.59 3.48 24.14
N LEU A 3 7.54 3.55 23.20
CA LEU A 3 7.98 2.40 22.41
C LEU A 3 8.97 1.57 23.22
N THR A 4 8.73 0.28 23.32
CA THR A 4 9.64 -0.66 24.01
C THR A 4 10.70 -1.13 23.01
N PRO A 5 12.01 -1.01 23.31
CA PRO A 5 13.06 -1.55 22.45
C PRO A 5 12.92 -3.07 22.30
N LEU A 6 13.01 -3.54 21.05
CA LEU A 6 13.01 -4.97 20.72
C LEU A 6 14.35 -5.35 20.11
N ASP A 7 14.80 -6.58 20.35
CA ASP A 7 15.93 -7.14 19.62
C ASP A 7 15.56 -7.27 18.14
N VAL A 8 16.35 -6.68 17.27
CA VAL A 8 16.11 -6.69 15.82
C VAL A 8 16.15 -8.10 15.19
N ASN A 9 16.61 -9.10 15.92
CA ASN A 9 16.62 -10.49 15.49
C ASN A 9 15.45 -11.32 16.07
N SER A 10 14.61 -10.73 16.92
CA SER A 10 13.49 -11.42 17.57
C SER A 10 12.21 -11.42 16.75
N PHE A 11 12.18 -10.78 15.60
CA PHE A 11 11.01 -10.70 14.73
C PHE A 11 11.41 -10.74 13.26
N ASP A 12 10.47 -11.15 12.41
CA ASP A 12 10.62 -11.17 10.96
C ASP A 12 9.46 -10.42 10.31
N ILE A 13 9.75 -9.34 9.57
CA ILE A 13 8.74 -8.56 8.85
C ILE A 13 8.26 -9.26 7.57
N SER A 14 8.91 -10.35 7.15
CA SER A 14 8.45 -11.21 6.07
C SER A 14 7.33 -12.15 6.51
N ASP A 15 7.24 -12.43 7.81
CA ASP A 15 6.21 -13.29 8.36
C ASP A 15 4.86 -12.57 8.37
N PRO A 16 3.80 -13.12 7.73
CA PRO A 16 2.45 -12.59 7.81
C PRO A 16 1.94 -12.40 9.26
N GLU A 17 2.35 -13.28 10.18
CA GLU A 17 2.00 -13.18 11.60
C GLU A 17 2.49 -11.89 12.26
N PHE A 18 3.63 -11.34 11.80
CA PHE A 18 4.10 -10.04 12.26
C PHE A 18 3.07 -8.92 12.01
N TRP A 19 2.38 -8.94 10.89
CA TRP A 19 1.47 -7.87 10.49
C TRP A 19 0.11 -7.89 11.19
N VAL A 20 -0.25 -9.03 11.82
CA VAL A 20 -1.44 -9.16 12.66
C VAL A 20 -1.16 -8.86 14.15
N THR A 21 0.11 -8.64 14.53
CA THR A 21 0.47 -8.22 15.88
C THR A 21 -0.08 -6.83 16.22
N PRO A 22 -0.22 -6.47 17.51
CA PRO A 22 -0.63 -5.14 17.93
C PRO A 22 0.24 -4.03 17.31
N ARG A 23 -0.38 -2.88 17.01
CA ARG A 23 0.32 -1.74 16.39
C ARG A 23 1.55 -1.30 17.20
N GLU A 24 1.42 -1.28 18.52
CA GLU A 24 2.50 -0.88 19.44
C GLU A 24 3.74 -1.76 19.30
N TYR A 25 3.56 -3.06 19.09
CA TYR A 25 4.66 -3.99 18.84
C TYR A 25 5.34 -3.69 17.50
N ARG A 26 4.59 -3.51 16.43
CA ARG A 26 5.14 -3.19 15.10
C ARG A 26 5.87 -1.85 15.09
N GLU A 27 5.32 -0.83 15.74
CA GLU A 27 5.98 0.47 15.87
C GLU A 27 7.31 0.36 16.65
N SER A 28 7.35 -0.46 17.71
CA SER A 28 8.55 -0.75 18.47
C SER A 28 9.60 -1.50 17.65
N ALA A 29 9.18 -2.49 16.86
CA ALA A 29 10.05 -3.23 15.93
C ALA A 29 10.68 -2.29 14.89
N PHE A 30 9.88 -1.45 14.23
CA PHE A 30 10.41 -0.48 13.27
C PHE A 30 11.28 0.60 13.91
N ALA A 31 10.99 1.01 15.16
CA ALA A 31 11.84 1.94 15.89
C ALA A 31 13.21 1.31 16.21
N SER A 32 13.24 0.02 16.57
CA SER A 32 14.48 -0.72 16.80
C SER A 32 15.28 -0.91 15.52
N LEU A 33 14.63 -1.26 14.40
CA LEU A 33 15.28 -1.32 13.08
C LEU A 33 15.92 0.01 12.70
N ARG A 34 15.20 1.12 12.81
CA ARG A 34 15.75 2.46 12.48
C ARG A 34 16.98 2.82 13.31
N ARG A 35 17.05 2.36 14.55
CA ARG A 35 18.14 2.66 15.47
C ARG A 35 19.36 1.76 15.27
N GLU A 36 19.14 0.45 15.11
CA GLU A 36 20.18 -0.57 15.22
C GLU A 36 20.56 -1.21 13.89
N ALA A 37 19.57 -1.39 12.99
CA ALA A 37 19.74 -2.03 11.69
C ALA A 37 18.88 -1.37 10.63
N PRO A 38 19.15 -0.09 10.26
CA PRO A 38 18.29 0.68 9.37
C PRO A 38 18.19 0.09 7.97
N ILE A 39 19.16 -0.69 7.55
CA ILE A 39 19.16 -1.51 6.33
C ILE A 39 19.38 -2.95 6.77
N LYS A 40 18.35 -3.77 6.74
CA LYS A 40 18.42 -5.16 7.19
C LYS A 40 17.90 -6.10 6.11
N PHE A 41 18.61 -7.20 5.89
CA PHE A 41 18.19 -8.26 4.99
C PHE A 41 17.17 -9.17 5.68
N PHE A 42 16.11 -9.50 4.94
CA PHE A 42 15.10 -10.49 5.33
C PHE A 42 14.97 -11.54 4.22
N LYS A 43 14.82 -12.79 4.63
CA LYS A 43 14.51 -13.88 3.70
C LYS A 43 13.03 -13.77 3.29
N GLU A 44 12.75 -14.15 2.06
CA GLU A 44 11.37 -14.27 1.62
C GLU A 44 10.72 -15.50 2.26
N MET A 45 9.51 -15.32 2.78
CA MET A 45 8.73 -16.43 3.34
C MET A 45 8.16 -17.29 2.20
N PRO A 46 8.29 -18.63 2.28
CA PRO A 46 7.66 -19.51 1.33
C PRO A 46 6.14 -19.33 1.33
N LEU A 47 5.58 -19.04 0.17
CA LEU A 47 4.13 -19.00 -0.03
C LEU A 47 3.73 -20.11 -0.98
N ALA A 48 2.66 -20.85 -0.63
CA ALA A 48 2.21 -21.97 -1.44
C ALA A 48 1.93 -21.52 -2.89
N ASN A 49 2.46 -22.28 -3.85
CA ASN A 49 2.33 -22.05 -5.30
C ASN A 49 3.12 -20.85 -5.86
N PHE A 50 3.99 -20.21 -5.07
CA PHE A 50 4.87 -19.16 -5.55
C PHE A 50 6.35 -19.57 -5.42
N PRO A 51 7.23 -19.10 -6.33
CA PRO A 51 8.65 -19.34 -6.17
C PRO A 51 9.17 -18.59 -4.93
N VAL A 52 10.13 -19.20 -4.25
CA VAL A 52 10.84 -18.50 -3.16
C VAL A 52 11.96 -17.71 -3.80
N GLY A 53 11.93 -16.41 -3.63
CA GLY A 53 12.94 -15.50 -4.14
C GLY A 53 14.16 -15.38 -3.21
N PRO A 54 15.12 -14.53 -3.59
CA PRO A 54 16.39 -14.37 -2.86
C PRO A 54 16.25 -13.68 -1.51
N GLY A 55 15.10 -13.08 -1.22
CA GLY A 55 14.92 -12.16 -0.10
C GLY A 55 15.09 -10.71 -0.50
N TYR A 56 15.06 -9.81 0.49
CA TYR A 56 15.09 -8.37 0.24
C TYR A 56 15.74 -7.60 1.39
N TYR A 57 16.22 -6.40 1.09
CA TYR A 57 16.68 -5.44 2.09
C TYR A 57 15.56 -4.47 2.46
N ALA A 58 15.20 -4.43 3.74
CA ALA A 58 14.24 -3.45 4.26
C ALA A 58 14.96 -2.15 4.61
N LEU A 59 14.52 -1.06 4.02
CA LEU A 59 14.97 0.30 4.32
C LEU A 59 14.00 0.94 5.30
N THR A 60 14.48 1.44 6.43
CA THR A 60 13.61 1.96 7.49
C THR A 60 13.82 3.44 7.81
N LYS A 61 14.89 4.07 7.32
CA LYS A 61 15.13 5.49 7.44
C LYS A 61 14.62 6.26 6.22
N HIS A 62 14.04 7.42 6.46
CA HIS A 62 13.52 8.28 5.40
C HIS A 62 14.57 8.67 4.36
N GLU A 63 15.79 8.99 4.79
CA GLU A 63 16.90 9.37 3.93
C GLU A 63 17.27 8.27 2.93
N ASP A 64 17.33 6.99 3.39
CA ASP A 64 17.65 5.84 2.54
C ASP A 64 16.51 5.58 1.53
N ILE A 65 15.26 5.62 2.00
CA ILE A 65 14.08 5.46 1.14
C ILE A 65 14.02 6.57 0.09
N TRP A 66 14.32 7.80 0.49
CA TRP A 66 14.37 8.95 -0.41
C TRP A 66 15.45 8.79 -1.48
N ALA A 67 16.66 8.37 -1.08
CA ALA A 67 17.78 8.13 -1.99
C ALA A 67 17.44 7.06 -3.03
N VAL A 68 16.86 5.93 -2.61
CA VAL A 68 16.41 4.84 -3.50
C VAL A 68 15.31 5.32 -4.45
N SER A 69 14.28 5.96 -3.91
CA SER A 69 13.12 6.41 -4.69
C SER A 69 13.46 7.43 -5.79
N ARG A 70 14.55 8.18 -5.64
CA ARG A 70 14.97 9.19 -6.62
C ARG A 70 15.98 8.70 -7.65
N ASN A 71 16.39 7.44 -7.57
CA ASN A 71 17.35 6.84 -8.46
C ASN A 71 16.78 5.60 -9.18
N PRO A 72 15.73 5.78 -10.02
CA PRO A 72 15.05 4.66 -10.68
C PRO A 72 15.96 3.93 -11.68
N GLU A 73 17.03 4.54 -12.14
CA GLU A 73 18.04 3.90 -13.02
C GLU A 73 18.82 2.79 -12.31
N LEU A 74 19.03 2.96 -10.98
CA LEU A 74 19.71 1.96 -10.14
C LEU A 74 18.73 1.00 -9.48
N TRP A 75 17.54 1.48 -9.16
CA TRP A 75 16.52 0.76 -8.38
C TRP A 75 15.27 0.58 -9.22
N CYS A 76 15.30 -0.38 -10.12
CA CYS A 76 14.21 -0.65 -11.04
C CYS A 76 13.05 -1.42 -10.38
N SER A 77 11.83 -1.17 -10.87
CA SER A 77 10.60 -1.81 -10.40
C SER A 77 10.10 -2.91 -11.35
N GLY A 78 10.65 -3.00 -12.56
CA GLY A 78 10.18 -3.91 -13.60
C GLY A 78 10.36 -5.39 -13.30
N GLN A 79 11.20 -5.74 -12.33
CA GLN A 79 11.37 -7.12 -11.88
C GLN A 79 10.37 -7.52 -10.78
N GLY A 80 9.55 -6.61 -10.32
CA GLY A 80 8.53 -6.80 -9.30
C GLY A 80 8.57 -5.71 -8.24
N SER A 81 7.41 -5.41 -7.69
CA SER A 81 7.22 -4.40 -6.64
C SER A 81 6.62 -4.99 -5.36
N ASN A 82 6.56 -6.31 -5.25
CA ASN A 82 6.05 -7.04 -4.09
C ASN A 82 7.19 -7.69 -3.31
N ILE A 83 6.96 -7.95 -2.03
CA ILE A 83 7.89 -8.70 -1.19
C ILE A 83 7.99 -10.16 -1.68
N THR A 84 6.85 -10.75 -2.07
CA THR A 84 6.80 -12.10 -2.64
C THR A 84 7.24 -12.07 -4.10
N THR A 85 8.19 -12.92 -4.45
CA THR A 85 8.63 -13.11 -5.83
C THR A 85 7.51 -13.75 -6.65
N LEU A 86 7.09 -13.06 -7.71
CA LEU A 86 6.11 -13.54 -8.67
C LEU A 86 6.82 -14.13 -9.90
N THR A 87 6.16 -15.06 -10.58
CA THR A 87 6.64 -15.50 -11.90
C THR A 87 6.56 -14.35 -12.91
N PRO A 88 7.37 -14.33 -13.99
CA PRO A 88 7.31 -13.27 -14.99
C PRO A 88 5.90 -13.05 -15.56
N GLU A 89 5.14 -14.12 -15.77
CA GLU A 89 3.76 -14.06 -16.29
C GLU A 89 2.81 -13.39 -15.29
N LEU A 90 2.95 -13.69 -14.01
CA LEU A 90 2.16 -13.05 -12.96
C LEU A 90 2.56 -11.59 -12.76
N ASN A 91 3.86 -11.29 -12.85
CA ASN A 91 4.33 -9.91 -12.81
C ASN A 91 3.76 -9.10 -13.98
N GLU A 92 3.68 -9.66 -15.18
CA GLU A 92 3.08 -9.01 -16.34
C GLU A 92 1.55 -8.86 -16.16
N PHE A 93 0.87 -9.89 -15.67
CA PHE A 93 -0.59 -9.88 -15.44
C PHE A 93 -1.00 -8.86 -14.37
N PHE A 94 -0.29 -8.84 -13.24
CA PHE A 94 -0.52 -7.85 -12.18
C PHE A 94 0.20 -6.53 -12.47
N GLY A 95 1.01 -6.48 -13.52
CA GLY A 95 1.86 -5.37 -13.90
C GLY A 95 1.06 -4.10 -14.15
N SER A 96 0.86 -3.36 -13.07
CA SER A 96 0.41 -1.98 -13.15
C SER A 96 1.59 -1.07 -13.50
N MET A 97 1.31 0.20 -13.73
CA MET A 97 2.34 1.22 -13.93
C MET A 97 3.39 1.26 -12.79
N ILE A 98 3.08 0.72 -11.61
CA ILE A 98 3.99 0.64 -10.45
C ILE A 98 5.13 -0.37 -10.69
N ALA A 99 4.85 -1.46 -11.40
CA ALA A 99 5.82 -2.51 -11.70
C ALA A 99 6.43 -2.35 -13.10
N MET A 100 6.73 -1.13 -13.49
CA MET A 100 7.33 -0.80 -14.79
C MET A 100 8.45 0.22 -14.60
N ASP A 101 9.43 0.15 -15.50
CA ASP A 101 10.52 1.12 -15.60
C ASP A 101 10.38 1.97 -16.85
N ASP A 102 11.18 3.03 -16.94
CA ASP A 102 11.26 3.89 -18.11
C ASP A 102 11.84 3.12 -19.31
N PRO A 103 11.40 3.44 -20.51
CA PRO A 103 10.49 4.53 -20.92
C PRO A 103 9.00 4.19 -20.83
N LYS A 104 8.62 2.93 -20.55
CA LYS A 104 7.21 2.46 -20.52
C LYS A 104 6.45 3.12 -19.38
N HIS A 105 7.03 3.18 -18.18
CA HIS A 105 6.46 3.87 -17.02
C HIS A 105 6.17 5.33 -17.32
N PHE A 106 7.18 6.09 -17.80
CA PHE A 106 7.03 7.51 -18.12
C PHE A 106 5.90 7.77 -19.09
N ARG A 107 5.81 6.95 -20.16
CA ARG A 107 4.75 7.08 -21.18
C ARG A 107 3.37 6.92 -20.58
N LEU A 108 3.12 5.87 -19.80
CA LEU A 108 1.83 5.62 -19.17
C LEU A 108 1.49 6.66 -18.10
N ARG A 109 2.45 6.99 -17.25
CA ARG A 109 2.29 8.00 -16.21
C ARG A 109 1.94 9.36 -16.79
N SER A 110 2.55 9.76 -17.90
CA SER A 110 2.25 11.04 -18.57
C SER A 110 0.81 11.13 -19.06
N ILE A 111 0.23 10.01 -19.51
CA ILE A 111 -1.17 9.94 -19.93
C ILE A 111 -2.10 10.12 -18.71
N VAL A 112 -1.85 9.35 -17.66
CA VAL A 112 -2.66 9.35 -16.44
C VAL A 112 -2.57 10.70 -15.72
N SER A 113 -1.38 11.30 -15.65
CA SER A 113 -1.14 12.58 -14.96
C SER A 113 -1.97 13.74 -15.51
N LYS A 114 -2.35 13.68 -16.78
CA LYS A 114 -3.23 14.71 -17.40
C LYS A 114 -4.61 14.77 -16.74
N GLY A 115 -5.09 13.63 -16.21
CA GLY A 115 -6.37 13.56 -15.48
C GLY A 115 -6.30 14.05 -14.02
N PHE A 116 -5.10 14.27 -13.49
CA PHE A 116 -4.87 14.65 -12.08
C PHE A 116 -4.27 16.05 -11.93
N THR A 117 -4.51 16.92 -12.89
CA THR A 117 -4.10 18.32 -12.76
C THR A 117 -4.91 19.02 -11.65
N PRO A 118 -4.37 20.07 -11.00
CA PRO A 118 -5.12 20.84 -10.00
C PRO A 118 -6.49 21.32 -10.51
N LYS A 119 -6.59 21.68 -11.79
CA LYS A 119 -7.83 22.10 -12.44
C LYS A 119 -8.86 20.95 -12.48
N GLU A 120 -8.45 19.75 -12.85
CA GLU A 120 -9.34 18.58 -12.90
C GLU A 120 -9.77 18.14 -11.51
N ILE A 121 -8.85 18.19 -10.53
CA ILE A 121 -9.16 17.89 -9.13
C ILE A 121 -10.17 18.89 -8.57
N ALA A 122 -9.97 20.20 -8.78
CA ALA A 122 -10.92 21.23 -8.35
C ALA A 122 -12.33 21.04 -8.97
N ARG A 123 -12.38 20.57 -10.22
CA ARG A 123 -13.67 20.27 -10.88
C ARG A 123 -14.43 19.14 -10.19
N VAL A 124 -13.71 18.12 -9.71
CA VAL A 124 -14.30 16.95 -9.05
C VAL A 124 -14.65 17.24 -7.60
N GLU A 125 -13.94 18.16 -6.93
CA GLU A 125 -14.13 18.48 -5.52
C GLU A 125 -15.57 18.91 -5.19
N GLY A 126 -16.14 19.81 -5.98
CA GLY A 126 -17.53 20.24 -5.80
C GLY A 126 -18.53 19.09 -5.89
N TYR A 127 -18.33 18.19 -6.88
CA TYR A 127 -19.17 17.01 -7.05
C TYR A 127 -19.03 16.03 -5.88
N VAL A 128 -17.81 15.75 -5.45
CA VAL A 128 -17.52 14.86 -4.30
C VAL A 128 -18.15 15.42 -3.02
N THR A 129 -17.98 16.71 -2.77
CA THR A 129 -18.57 17.40 -1.61
C THR A 129 -20.10 17.31 -1.61
N ALA A 130 -20.75 17.58 -2.73
CA ALA A 130 -22.19 17.47 -2.85
C ALA A 130 -22.69 16.05 -2.61
N LYS A 131 -22.02 15.05 -3.19
CA LYS A 131 -22.35 13.64 -2.99
C LYS A 131 -22.13 13.17 -1.56
N ALA A 132 -21.02 13.58 -0.95
CA ALA A 132 -20.74 13.25 0.46
C ALA A 132 -21.83 13.82 1.40
N ARG A 133 -22.24 15.08 1.20
CA ARG A 133 -23.34 15.69 1.95
C ARG A 133 -24.65 14.92 1.79
N THR A 134 -24.99 14.57 0.54
CA THR A 134 -26.20 13.78 0.27
C THR A 134 -26.17 12.43 0.99
N LEU A 135 -25.04 11.73 0.96
CA LEU A 135 -24.90 10.44 1.63
C LEU A 135 -25.03 10.58 3.15
N VAL A 136 -24.40 11.58 3.76
CA VAL A 136 -24.50 11.84 5.20
C VAL A 136 -25.94 12.12 5.60
N VAL A 137 -26.64 13.00 4.85
CA VAL A 137 -28.06 13.31 5.12
C VAL A 137 -28.93 12.05 5.02
N LEU A 138 -28.76 11.24 3.98
CA LEU A 138 -29.50 9.99 3.81
C LEU A 138 -29.19 8.99 4.93
N CYS A 139 -27.94 8.89 5.38
CA CYS A 139 -27.58 8.05 6.52
C CYS A 139 -28.25 8.52 7.80
N LEU A 140 -28.24 9.81 8.08
CA LEU A 140 -28.85 10.38 9.29
C LEU A 140 -30.38 10.28 9.30
N SER A 141 -31.04 10.42 8.15
CA SER A 141 -32.50 10.33 8.05
C SER A 141 -33.03 8.89 8.13
N ASN A 142 -32.21 7.89 7.81
CA ASN A 142 -32.63 6.48 7.75
C ASN A 142 -32.16 5.61 8.91
N THR A 143 -31.52 6.18 9.94
CA THR A 143 -30.98 5.40 11.07
C THR A 143 -31.72 5.71 12.38
N PRO A 144 -32.35 4.71 13.04
CA PRO A 144 -32.57 4.76 14.47
C PRO A 144 -31.18 4.64 15.16
N THR A 145 -30.90 5.55 15.99
CA THR A 145 -29.77 5.97 16.84
C THR A 145 -28.62 4.98 17.20
N THR A 146 -28.47 3.82 16.60
CA THR A 146 -27.46 2.85 17.04
C THR A 146 -26.76 2.20 15.84
N SER A 147 -25.47 2.48 15.70
CA SER A 147 -24.51 1.91 14.74
C SER A 147 -24.66 2.30 13.26
N LEU A 148 -23.99 3.40 12.87
CA LEU A 148 -23.67 3.72 11.48
C LEU A 148 -22.60 2.75 10.94
N ILE A 149 -23.03 1.64 10.39
CA ILE A 149 -22.18 0.86 9.48
C ILE A 149 -22.45 1.41 8.08
N LEU A 150 -21.59 2.32 7.61
CA LEU A 150 -21.66 2.98 6.30
C LEU A 150 -21.90 2.01 5.12
N SER A 151 -21.43 0.76 5.24
CA SER A 151 -21.59 -0.27 4.22
C SER A 151 -23.01 -0.82 4.07
N ARG A 152 -23.88 -0.72 5.09
CA ARG A 152 -25.24 -1.23 5.03
C ARG A 152 -26.29 -0.20 4.59
N SER A 153 -26.02 1.08 4.78
CA SER A 153 -26.98 2.18 4.53
C SER A 153 -26.86 2.79 3.15
N LEU A 154 -25.87 2.42 2.36
CA LEU A 154 -25.70 2.95 1.01
C LEU A 154 -26.71 2.30 0.05
N PRO A 155 -27.46 3.11 -0.74
CA PRO A 155 -28.29 2.58 -1.82
C PRO A 155 -27.46 1.68 -2.75
N ARG A 156 -28.08 0.65 -3.34
CA ARG A 156 -27.42 -0.32 -4.24
C ARG A 156 -26.57 0.33 -5.35
N ARG A 157 -26.86 1.54 -5.75
CA ARG A 157 -26.07 2.33 -6.73
C ARG A 157 -24.67 2.72 -6.25
N PHE A 158 -24.41 2.68 -4.94
CA PHE A 158 -23.15 3.06 -4.33
C PHE A 158 -22.43 1.88 -3.64
N ARG A 159 -22.99 0.67 -3.75
CA ARG A 159 -22.26 -0.53 -3.32
C ARG A 159 -21.15 -0.80 -4.31
N TRP A 160 -19.92 -0.75 -3.83
CA TRP A 160 -18.80 -1.35 -4.52
C TRP A 160 -19.13 -2.84 -4.72
N LYS A 161 -19.22 -3.29 -5.96
CA LYS A 161 -19.24 -4.73 -6.24
C LYS A 161 -17.84 -5.25 -5.93
N SER A 162 -17.63 -5.83 -4.76
CA SER A 162 -16.54 -6.77 -4.59
C SER A 162 -16.90 -7.95 -5.47
N SER A 163 -16.30 -8.06 -6.64
CA SER A 163 -16.26 -9.29 -7.43
C SER A 163 -15.35 -10.25 -6.68
N ALA A 164 -15.95 -10.97 -5.71
CA ALA A 164 -15.41 -12.22 -5.24
C ALA A 164 -16.03 -13.30 -6.10
N THR A 165 -15.26 -13.83 -7.00
CA THR A 165 -15.33 -15.21 -7.51
C THR A 165 -13.93 -15.76 -7.49
#